data_1ee0609fe2c9b16350999b77e21a3c1c
#
_entry.id   1ee0609fe2c9b16350999b77e21a3c1c
#
_cell.length_a   1.000
_cell.length_b   1.000
_cell.length_c   1.000
_cell.angle_alpha   90.00
_cell.angle_beta   90.00
_cell.angle_gamma   90.00
#
_symmetry.space_group_name_H-M   'P 1'
#
loop_
_entity.id
_entity.type
_entity.pdbx_description
1 polymer ?
#
loop_
_entity_poly.entity_id
_entity_poly.type
_entity_poly.pdbx_seq_one_letter_code
_entity_poly.pdbx_strand_id
1 'polypeptide(L)'
;YYRIVVAEASSPRDGRFVERLGSYDPMVPKDHENRVSLKDERIKFWMSKGAKPTLRVHKILAAAGLLDAPIIREQPIKAAPGKKRLERENEAKEAAEAPAEAAPAEAPTEAPAGDPSDEEKK
;
A
#
# COMPACT_ATOMS: atom_id res chain seq x y z
N TYR A 1 -8.44 -17.45 7.72
CA TYR A 1 -8.57 -18.29 6.54
C TYR A 1 -9.97 -18.19 5.95
N TYR A 2 -10.07 -17.85 4.66
CA TYR A 2 -11.34 -17.68 3.95
C TYR A 2 -11.41 -18.59 2.73
N ARG A 3 -12.58 -19.13 2.47
CA ARG A 3 -12.88 -19.89 1.25
C ARG A 3 -13.50 -18.97 0.21
N ILE A 4 -12.99 -18.98 -1.01
CA ILE A 4 -13.59 -18.30 -2.15
C ILE A 4 -14.55 -19.29 -2.79
N VAL A 5 -15.82 -18.93 -2.84
CA VAL A 5 -16.90 -19.83 -3.29
C VAL A 5 -17.83 -19.12 -4.24
N VAL A 6 -18.53 -19.91 -5.07
CA VAL A 6 -19.70 -19.48 -5.84
C VAL A 6 -20.95 -19.82 -5.05
N ALA A 7 -21.80 -18.85 -4.83
CA ALA A 7 -23.07 -19.02 -4.14
C ALA A 7 -24.14 -18.15 -4.80
N GLU A 8 -25.39 -18.44 -4.55
CA GLU A 8 -26.49 -17.56 -4.93
C GLU A 8 -26.44 -16.25 -4.15
N ALA A 9 -26.85 -15.15 -4.78
CA ALA A 9 -26.80 -13.83 -4.15
C ALA A 9 -27.68 -13.70 -2.89
N SER A 10 -28.74 -14.51 -2.80
CA SER A 10 -29.65 -14.59 -1.65
C SER A 10 -29.12 -15.43 -0.49
N SER A 11 -28.08 -16.25 -0.73
CA SER A 11 -27.52 -17.13 0.29
C SER A 11 -26.75 -16.35 1.37
N PRO A 12 -26.92 -16.68 2.66
CA PRO A 12 -26.15 -16.07 3.73
C PRO A 12 -24.65 -16.44 3.61
N ARG A 13 -23.79 -15.64 4.23
CA ARG A 13 -22.34 -15.82 4.20
C ARG A 13 -21.86 -17.23 4.56
N ASP A 14 -22.48 -17.86 5.57
CA ASP A 14 -22.16 -19.20 6.06
C ASP A 14 -23.13 -20.28 5.54
N GLY A 15 -23.93 -19.92 4.52
CA GLY A 15 -24.93 -20.78 3.92
C GLY A 15 -24.38 -21.75 2.89
N ARG A 16 -25.31 -22.26 2.06
CA ARG A 16 -24.95 -23.18 0.98
C ARG A 16 -24.20 -22.44 -0.11
N PHE A 17 -23.20 -23.10 -0.65
CA PHE A 17 -22.47 -22.64 -1.83
C PHE A 17 -22.49 -23.72 -2.91
N VAL A 18 -22.35 -23.32 -4.16
CA VAL A 18 -22.39 -24.21 -5.32
C VAL A 18 -21.04 -24.90 -5.49
N GLU A 19 -19.95 -24.11 -5.49
CA GLU A 19 -18.61 -24.65 -5.70
C GLU A 19 -17.55 -23.80 -4.96
N ARG A 20 -16.49 -24.49 -4.49
CA ARG A 20 -15.32 -23.83 -3.93
C ARG A 20 -14.28 -23.57 -5.04
N LEU A 21 -13.98 -22.31 -5.28
CA LEU A 21 -13.04 -21.85 -6.31
C LEU A 21 -11.63 -21.61 -5.78
N GLY A 22 -11.48 -21.44 -4.48
CA GLY A 22 -10.18 -21.18 -3.90
C GLY A 22 -10.18 -20.90 -2.42
N SER A 23 -9.05 -20.41 -1.94
CA SER A 23 -8.85 -20.00 -0.56
C SER A 23 -8.00 -18.73 -0.47
N TYR A 24 -8.20 -17.99 0.60
CA TYR A 24 -7.47 -16.78 0.93
C TYR A 24 -7.07 -16.81 2.41
N ASP A 25 -5.78 -16.67 2.66
CA ASP A 25 -5.23 -16.59 4.01
C ASP A 25 -4.64 -15.18 4.26
N PRO A 26 -5.28 -14.35 5.09
CA PRO A 26 -4.77 -13.02 5.40
C PRO A 26 -3.57 -13.02 6.35
N MET A 27 -3.34 -14.12 7.09
CA MET A 27 -2.27 -14.22 8.10
C MET A 27 -0.89 -14.43 7.47
N VAL A 28 -0.87 -14.95 6.24
CA VAL A 28 0.37 -15.18 5.49
C VAL A 28 0.86 -13.86 4.87
N PRO A 29 2.17 -13.58 4.78
CA PRO A 29 2.74 -12.41 4.12
C PRO A 29 2.22 -12.22 2.69
N LYS A 30 2.23 -10.97 2.20
CA LYS A 30 1.64 -10.63 0.89
C LYS A 30 2.29 -11.34 -0.29
N ASP A 31 3.58 -11.61 -0.18
CA ASP A 31 4.41 -12.17 -1.25
C ASP A 31 4.46 -13.70 -1.25
N HIS A 32 3.75 -14.33 -0.33
CA HIS A 32 3.76 -15.79 -0.18
C HIS A 32 2.71 -16.46 -1.08
N GLU A 33 3.11 -17.46 -1.85
CA GLU A 33 2.26 -18.19 -2.80
C GLU A 33 1.00 -18.80 -2.17
N ASN A 34 1.12 -19.34 -0.95
CA ASN A 34 -0.01 -19.96 -0.25
C ASN A 34 -1.05 -18.96 0.29
N ARG A 35 -0.80 -17.64 0.15
CA ARG A 35 -1.75 -16.61 0.58
C ARG A 35 -3.05 -16.66 -0.20
N VAL A 36 -2.97 -16.90 -1.50
CA VAL A 36 -4.11 -16.99 -2.41
C VAL A 36 -3.97 -18.24 -3.26
N SER A 37 -4.88 -19.18 -3.12
CA SER A 37 -4.97 -20.36 -3.98
C SER A 37 -6.26 -20.28 -4.80
N LEU A 38 -6.16 -20.29 -6.12
CA LEU A 38 -7.27 -20.13 -7.04
C LEU A 38 -7.33 -21.29 -8.04
N LYS A 39 -8.55 -21.64 -8.46
CA LYS A 39 -8.82 -22.59 -9.54
C LYS A 39 -9.24 -21.79 -10.78
N ASP A 40 -8.29 -21.38 -11.58
CA ASP A 40 -8.47 -20.43 -12.68
C ASP A 40 -9.48 -20.89 -13.72
N GLU A 41 -9.42 -22.17 -14.10
CA GLU A 41 -10.35 -22.74 -15.09
C GLU A 41 -11.81 -22.66 -14.61
N ARG A 42 -12.04 -22.97 -13.34
CA ARG A 42 -13.39 -22.93 -12.76
C ARG A 42 -13.90 -21.50 -12.58
N ILE A 43 -13.00 -20.58 -12.28
CA ILE A 43 -13.33 -19.15 -12.20
C ILE A 43 -13.78 -18.64 -13.56
N LYS A 44 -13.01 -18.90 -14.62
CA LYS A 44 -13.35 -18.53 -15.99
C LYS A 44 -14.70 -19.14 -16.45
N PHE A 45 -14.92 -20.41 -16.11
CA PHE A 45 -16.19 -21.08 -16.39
C PHE A 45 -17.38 -20.37 -15.74
N TRP A 46 -17.29 -20.06 -14.43
CA TRP A 46 -18.39 -19.40 -13.75
C TRP A 46 -18.60 -17.96 -14.22
N MET A 47 -17.56 -17.27 -14.57
CA MET A 47 -17.66 -15.94 -15.16
C MET A 47 -18.33 -15.97 -16.53
N SER A 48 -18.05 -16.95 -17.37
CA SER A 48 -18.75 -17.13 -18.66
C SER A 48 -20.24 -17.46 -18.48
N LYS A 49 -20.62 -18.04 -17.33
CA LYS A 49 -22.00 -18.28 -16.93
C LYS A 49 -22.67 -17.04 -16.29
N GLY A 50 -21.96 -15.92 -16.16
CA GLY A 50 -22.49 -14.67 -15.65
C GLY A 50 -22.32 -14.46 -14.13
N ALA A 51 -21.49 -15.23 -13.47
CA ALA A 51 -21.17 -15.00 -12.06
C ALA A 51 -20.44 -13.66 -11.88
N LYS A 52 -20.91 -12.84 -10.95
CA LYS A 52 -20.30 -11.52 -10.63
C LYS A 52 -19.47 -11.62 -9.35
N PRO A 53 -18.18 -11.30 -9.40
CA PRO A 53 -17.35 -11.29 -8.21
C PRO A 53 -17.70 -10.10 -7.30
N THR A 54 -17.63 -10.30 -6.00
CA THR A 54 -17.67 -9.19 -5.04
C THR A 54 -16.42 -8.31 -5.19
N LEU A 55 -16.48 -7.05 -4.81
CA LEU A 55 -15.36 -6.11 -4.96
C LEU A 55 -14.04 -6.64 -4.37
N ARG A 56 -14.10 -7.35 -3.24
CA ARG A 56 -12.91 -7.95 -2.61
C ARG A 56 -12.33 -9.09 -3.45
N VAL A 57 -13.18 -9.99 -3.92
CA VAL A 57 -12.76 -11.10 -4.79
C VAL A 57 -12.25 -10.56 -6.12
N HIS A 58 -12.90 -9.54 -6.69
CA HIS A 58 -12.46 -8.88 -7.92
C HIS A 58 -11.01 -8.36 -7.80
N LYS A 59 -10.66 -7.69 -6.69
CA LYS A 59 -9.28 -7.25 -6.44
C LYS A 59 -8.28 -8.41 -6.36
N ILE A 60 -8.68 -9.53 -5.78
CA ILE A 60 -7.83 -10.73 -5.69
C ILE A 60 -7.63 -11.35 -7.09
N LEU A 61 -8.69 -11.45 -7.89
CA LEU A 61 -8.62 -11.96 -9.26
C LEU A 61 -7.82 -11.04 -10.19
N ALA A 62 -7.92 -9.72 -10.00
CA ALA A 62 -7.12 -8.75 -10.73
C ALA A 62 -5.62 -8.87 -10.38
N ALA A 63 -5.30 -9.07 -9.10
CA ALA A 63 -3.92 -9.30 -8.67
C ALA A 63 -3.35 -10.62 -9.23
N ALA A 64 -4.20 -11.64 -9.45
CA ALA A 64 -3.83 -12.90 -10.11
C ALA A 64 -3.82 -12.79 -11.66
N GLY A 65 -4.15 -11.63 -12.25
CA GLY A 65 -4.16 -11.44 -13.70
C GLY A 65 -5.33 -12.08 -14.45
N LEU A 66 -6.38 -12.51 -13.75
CA LEU A 66 -7.55 -13.15 -14.35
C LEU A 66 -8.61 -12.14 -14.80
N LEU A 67 -8.59 -10.93 -14.28
CA LEU A 67 -9.54 -9.85 -14.53
C LEU A 67 -8.85 -8.50 -14.52
N ASP A 68 -9.47 -7.53 -15.18
CA ASP A 68 -9.06 -6.13 -15.08
C ASP A 68 -9.29 -5.58 -13.66
N ALA A 69 -8.51 -4.57 -13.28
CA ALA A 69 -8.66 -3.94 -11.97
C ALA A 69 -10.05 -3.28 -11.84
N PRO A 70 -10.74 -3.44 -10.70
CA PRO A 70 -12.03 -2.80 -10.51
C PRO A 70 -11.88 -1.28 -10.42
N ILE A 71 -12.75 -0.55 -11.10
CA ILE A 71 -12.85 0.91 -11.00
C ILE A 71 -13.34 1.25 -9.59
N ILE A 72 -12.46 1.80 -8.77
CA ILE A 72 -12.80 2.27 -7.44
C ILE A 72 -13.02 3.77 -7.54
N ARG A 73 -14.23 4.23 -7.19
CA ARG A 73 -14.50 5.66 -7.09
C ARG A 73 -13.63 6.25 -5.99
N GLU A 74 -12.95 7.35 -6.30
CA GLU A 74 -12.25 8.13 -5.29
C GLU A 74 -13.26 8.59 -4.22
N GLN A 75 -13.02 8.21 -2.99
CA GLN A 75 -13.83 8.66 -1.88
C GLN A 75 -13.18 9.88 -1.25
N PRO A 76 -13.93 10.95 -0.96
CA PRO A 76 -13.36 12.10 -0.29
C PRO A 76 -12.78 11.68 1.05
N ILE A 77 -11.51 11.99 1.27
CA ILE A 77 -10.81 11.70 2.53
C ILE A 77 -11.34 12.68 3.56
N LYS A 78 -12.12 12.21 4.53
CA LYS A 78 -12.70 13.04 5.61
C LYS A 78 -11.65 13.83 6.41
N ALA A 79 -10.43 13.30 6.50
CA ALA A 79 -9.29 13.91 7.18
C ALA A 79 -8.31 14.62 6.23
N ALA A 80 -8.71 14.92 4.99
CA ALA A 80 -7.87 15.69 4.09
C ALA A 80 -7.55 17.07 4.68
N PRO A 81 -6.29 17.51 4.65
CA PRO A 81 -5.92 18.82 5.16
C PRO A 81 -6.66 19.91 4.38
N GLY A 82 -7.23 20.89 5.09
CA GLY A 82 -7.93 22.01 4.47
C GLY A 82 -6.96 22.91 3.66
N LYS A 83 -7.49 23.68 2.69
CA LYS A 83 -6.72 24.56 1.80
C LYS A 83 -5.67 25.41 2.53
N LYS A 84 -6.04 26.04 3.66
CA LYS A 84 -5.11 26.85 4.47
C LYS A 84 -3.93 26.06 5.06
N ARG A 85 -4.10 24.76 5.31
CA ARG A 85 -3.02 23.91 5.81
C ARG A 85 -2.07 23.53 4.66
N LEU A 86 -2.62 23.21 3.51
CA LEU A 86 -1.84 22.93 2.30
C LEU A 86 -1.03 24.14 1.85
N GLU A 87 -1.61 25.35 1.89
CA GLU A 87 -0.91 26.60 1.58
C GLU A 87 0.28 26.83 2.52
N ARG A 88 0.07 26.71 3.84
CA ARG A 88 1.17 26.83 4.83
C ARG A 88 2.25 25.76 4.65
N GLU A 89 1.85 24.54 4.30
CA GLU A 89 2.80 23.44 4.09
C GLU A 89 3.61 23.64 2.79
N ASN A 90 2.99 24.20 1.77
CA ASN A 90 3.67 24.59 0.53
C ASN A 90 4.58 25.81 0.74
N GLU A 91 4.12 26.85 1.43
CA GLU A 91 4.96 28.00 1.84
C GLU A 91 6.16 27.55 2.69
N ALA A 92 5.95 26.65 3.64
CA ALA A 92 7.03 26.12 4.48
C ALA A 92 8.04 25.28 3.67
N LYS A 93 7.58 24.54 2.66
CA LYS A 93 8.46 23.80 1.75
C LYS A 93 9.25 24.76 0.85
N GLU A 94 8.61 25.76 0.30
CA GLU A 94 9.23 26.76 -0.56
C GLU A 94 10.25 27.62 0.21
N ALA A 95 9.94 27.99 1.46
CA ALA A 95 10.85 28.68 2.35
C ALA A 95 12.05 27.81 2.81
N ALA A 96 11.86 26.47 2.88
CA ALA A 96 12.94 25.54 3.21
C ALA A 96 13.85 25.23 2.00
N GLU A 97 13.33 25.37 0.79
CA GLU A 97 14.06 25.12 -0.46
C GLU A 97 14.84 26.36 -0.93
N ALA A 98 14.40 27.56 -0.55
CA ALA A 98 15.05 28.82 -0.89
C ALA A 98 16.47 29.05 -0.26
N PRO A 99 16.87 28.46 0.90
CA PRO A 99 18.23 28.67 1.42
C PRO A 99 19.31 27.79 0.80
N ALA A 100 18.98 26.84 -0.07
CA ALA A 100 19.96 25.91 -0.65
C ALA A 100 20.71 26.42 -1.89
N GLU A 101 20.31 27.57 -2.44
CA GLU A 101 20.91 28.13 -3.68
C GLU A 101 21.80 29.36 -3.47
N ALA A 102 22.03 29.77 -2.20
CA ALA A 102 22.86 30.94 -1.89
C ALA A 102 23.94 30.60 -0.85
N ALA A 103 24.92 29.79 -1.22
CA ALA A 103 26.22 29.78 -0.56
C ALA A 103 27.32 29.50 -1.60
N PRO A 104 28.01 30.52 -2.12
CA PRO A 104 29.27 30.30 -2.79
C PRO A 104 30.39 30.12 -1.76
N ALA A 105 31.28 29.21 -2.13
CA ALA A 105 32.51 28.89 -1.52
C ALA A 105 33.32 30.11 -1.02
N GLU A 106 33.87 30.00 0.18
CA GLU A 106 35.23 30.50 0.52
C GLU A 106 35.76 29.75 1.74
N ALA A 107 36.72 28.89 1.52
CA ALA A 107 37.82 28.60 2.43
C ALA A 107 38.88 29.66 2.18
N PRO A 108 39.78 30.03 3.10
CA PRO A 108 40.81 29.11 3.55
C PRO A 108 41.39 29.34 4.97
N THR A 109 42.14 28.33 5.42
CA THR A 109 43.43 28.36 6.17
C THR A 109 43.50 29.05 7.54
N GLU A 110 43.77 28.34 8.57
CA GLU A 110 45.10 28.15 9.21
C GLU A 110 44.96 27.47 10.56
N ALA A 111 45.71 26.43 10.76
CA ALA A 111 46.11 25.93 12.06
C ALA A 111 47.26 26.81 12.59
N PRO A 112 47.61 26.87 13.91
CA PRO A 112 48.36 25.77 14.44
C PRO A 112 48.18 25.48 15.97
N ALA A 113 48.47 24.24 16.30
CA ALA A 113 49.20 23.69 17.42
C ALA A 113 49.03 24.25 18.86
N GLY A 114 48.82 23.34 19.75
CA GLY A 114 49.02 23.54 21.18
C GLY A 114 48.50 22.37 22.01
N ASP A 115 49.19 21.27 22.04
CA ASP A 115 49.29 20.28 23.10
C ASP A 115 50.18 20.90 24.23
N PRO A 116 50.29 20.45 25.50
CA PRO A 116 49.86 19.15 26.04
C PRO A 116 49.37 19.17 27.52
N SER A 117 49.15 17.94 28.01
CA SER A 117 49.27 17.47 29.41
C SER A 117 48.23 17.97 30.43
N ASP A 118 47.77 17.25 31.36
CA ASP A 118 48.25 16.12 32.14
C ASP A 118 47.18 15.74 33.18
N GLU A 119 47.26 14.51 33.57
CA GLU A 119 47.00 13.97 34.94
C GLU A 119 45.54 13.95 35.50
N GLU A 120 45.07 12.78 35.59
CA GLU A 120 45.06 11.84 36.74
C GLU A 120 44.03 12.07 37.84
N LYS A 121 43.41 10.94 38.19
CA LYS A 121 42.78 10.55 39.49
C LYS A 121 41.32 11.00 39.74
N LYS A 122 40.43 10.12 39.88
CA LYS A 122 40.29 9.06 40.88
C LYS A 122 39.10 8.17 40.52
#